data_3af97853208845e59daedbf5bc63fc37
#
_entry.id   3af97853208845e59daedbf5bc63fc37
#
_cell.length_a   1.000
_cell.length_b   1.000
_cell.length_c   1.000
_cell.angle_alpha   90.00
_cell.angle_beta   90.00
_cell.angle_gamma   90.00
#
_symmetry.space_group_name_H-M   'P 1'
#
loop_
_entity.id
_entity.type
_entity.pdbx_description
1 polymer ?
#
loop_
_entity_poly.entity_id
_entity_poly.type
_entity_poly.pdbx_seq_one_letter_code
_entity_poly.pdbx_strand_id
1 'polypeptide(L)'
;MNTKPLLAFGVVTLLAATGWVASAQESKENKEAAPGKPKPTQEELEAKFKATLTKATLSGRWCGIKDGKLTPEKEDKYTVVSVTKLGGETWIINARIQYGDKDFVAPIPVQVKWAGDTPVITLDNVGIPGGNSYSARVVIYNKTYAGTWSGGDHAGLLNGLITNEKE
;
A
#
# COMPACT_ATOMS: atom_id res chain seq x y z
N MET A 1 -34.98 57.72 7.70
CA MET A 1 -34.43 59.09 7.71
C MET A 1 -33.03 58.97 7.17
N ASN A 2 -32.91 59.27 5.86
CA ASN A 2 -32.19 60.45 5.33
C ASN A 2 -30.68 60.35 5.59
N THR A 3 -29.81 60.49 4.66
CA THR A 3 -29.73 61.09 3.34
C THR A 3 -28.43 60.70 2.63
N LYS A 4 -28.47 60.56 1.30
CA LYS A 4 -27.29 60.68 0.42
C LYS A 4 -26.94 62.15 0.24
N PRO A 5 -25.74 62.53 -0.22
CA PRO A 5 -25.53 62.95 -1.63
C PRO A 5 -24.17 62.47 -2.15
N LEU A 6 -24.01 62.14 -3.33
CA LEU A 6 -23.85 62.58 -4.72
C LEU A 6 -22.76 63.68 -4.98
N LEU A 7 -22.05 63.44 -6.13
CA LEU A 7 -21.18 64.31 -6.92
C LEU A 7 -19.68 64.35 -6.54
N ALA A 8 -18.69 64.34 -7.47
CA ALA A 8 -18.71 64.74 -8.87
C ALA A 8 -17.50 64.17 -9.64
N PHE A 9 -17.67 64.16 -10.94
CA PHE A 9 -16.79 64.08 -12.09
C PHE A 9 -15.30 64.52 -11.94
N GLY A 10 -14.42 63.76 -12.59
CA GLY A 10 -13.10 64.21 -12.98
C GLY A 10 -12.53 63.28 -14.06
N VAL A 11 -12.84 63.59 -15.34
CA VAL A 11 -12.20 62.99 -16.50
C VAL A 11 -10.84 63.66 -16.68
N VAL A 12 -9.77 62.86 -16.66
CA VAL A 12 -8.49 63.28 -17.23
C VAL A 12 -7.99 62.18 -18.15
N THR A 13 -8.10 62.43 -19.42
CA THR A 13 -7.46 61.74 -20.54
C THR A 13 -5.98 62.13 -20.57
N LEU A 14 -5.06 61.18 -20.53
CA LEU A 14 -3.74 61.40 -21.08
C LEU A 14 -3.18 60.16 -21.78
N LEU A 15 -2.61 60.46 -22.95
CA LEU A 15 -2.16 59.60 -24.03
C LEU A 15 -1.07 58.60 -23.68
N ALA A 16 -1.18 57.48 -24.34
CA ALA A 16 -0.18 56.68 -25.08
C ALA A 16 1.30 56.76 -24.70
N ALA A 17 1.83 55.57 -24.28
CA ALA A 17 3.16 55.15 -24.71
C ALA A 17 3.13 53.62 -24.87
N THR A 18 3.16 53.20 -26.12
CA THR A 18 3.36 51.80 -26.55
C THR A 18 4.79 51.42 -26.26
N GLY A 19 5.00 50.71 -25.17
CA GLY A 19 6.23 49.98 -24.89
C GLY A 19 5.99 48.49 -25.09
N TRP A 20 6.38 47.97 -26.24
CA TRP A 20 6.52 46.56 -26.46
C TRP A 20 7.68 46.05 -25.62
N VAL A 21 7.38 45.44 -24.49
CA VAL A 21 8.34 44.61 -23.77
C VAL A 21 8.25 43.22 -24.40
N ALA A 22 9.23 42.90 -25.25
CA ALA A 22 9.43 41.52 -25.71
C ALA A 22 9.76 40.67 -24.48
N SER A 23 8.78 39.95 -24.02
CA SER A 23 8.96 38.90 -22.99
C SER A 23 9.76 37.78 -23.66
N ALA A 24 11.05 37.72 -23.40
CA ALA A 24 11.87 36.58 -23.74
C ALA A 24 11.30 35.38 -22.94
N GLN A 25 10.57 34.54 -23.64
CA GLN A 25 10.13 33.26 -23.16
C GLN A 25 11.37 32.36 -23.12
N GLU A 26 12.01 32.27 -21.95
CA GLU A 26 13.00 31.25 -21.67
C GLU A 26 12.33 29.89 -21.87
N SER A 27 12.64 29.26 -23.00
CA SER A 27 12.30 27.87 -23.22
C SER A 27 13.07 27.07 -22.17
N LYS A 28 12.37 26.66 -21.11
CA LYS A 28 12.87 25.65 -20.17
C LYS A 28 13.18 24.43 -21.01
N GLU A 29 14.46 24.25 -21.26
CA GLU A 29 15.04 23.02 -21.79
C GLU A 29 14.48 21.84 -21.01
N ASN A 30 13.64 21.07 -21.67
CA ASN A 30 13.07 19.86 -21.14
C ASN A 30 14.24 18.89 -20.99
N LYS A 31 14.85 18.86 -19.79
CA LYS A 31 15.93 17.96 -19.45
C LYS A 31 15.35 16.56 -19.54
N GLU A 32 15.57 15.94 -20.68
CA GLU A 32 15.21 14.55 -20.97
C GLU A 32 15.68 13.68 -19.80
N ALA A 33 14.72 13.16 -19.05
CA ALA A 33 15.00 12.29 -17.92
C ALA A 33 15.81 11.11 -18.44
N ALA A 34 16.96 10.87 -17.85
CA ALA A 34 17.82 9.74 -18.18
C ALA A 34 16.97 8.46 -18.31
N PRO A 35 17.27 7.57 -19.28
CA PRO A 35 16.46 6.38 -19.52
C PRO A 35 16.33 5.59 -18.22
N GLY A 36 15.13 5.61 -17.64
CA GLY A 36 14.82 4.90 -16.41
C GLY A 36 15.09 3.41 -16.61
N LYS A 37 15.54 2.71 -15.57
CA LYS A 37 15.66 1.24 -15.61
C LYS A 37 14.38 0.65 -16.19
N PRO A 38 14.48 -0.34 -17.09
CA PRO A 38 13.29 -0.98 -17.65
C PRO A 38 12.39 -1.48 -16.52
N LYS A 39 11.09 -1.28 -16.67
CA LYS A 39 10.12 -1.78 -15.68
C LYS A 39 10.23 -3.30 -15.61
N PRO A 40 10.25 -3.90 -14.41
CA PRO A 40 10.33 -5.33 -14.27
C PRO A 40 9.11 -6.01 -14.94
N THR A 41 9.35 -7.15 -15.53
CA THR A 41 8.29 -8.00 -16.09
C THR A 41 7.45 -8.61 -14.98
N GLN A 42 6.26 -9.11 -15.33
CA GLN A 42 5.40 -9.81 -14.37
C GLN A 42 6.10 -11.05 -13.78
N GLU A 43 6.86 -11.77 -14.57
CA GLU A 43 7.61 -12.96 -14.14
C GLU A 43 8.71 -12.58 -13.12
N GLU A 44 9.43 -11.49 -13.35
CA GLU A 44 10.45 -11.00 -12.42
C GLU A 44 9.83 -10.56 -11.10
N LEU A 45 8.67 -9.89 -11.13
CA LEU A 45 7.94 -9.49 -9.94
C LEU A 45 7.49 -10.71 -9.12
N GLU A 46 6.95 -11.71 -9.78
CA GLU A 46 6.50 -12.96 -9.16
C GLU A 46 7.66 -13.78 -8.59
N ALA A 47 8.78 -13.86 -9.30
CA ALA A 47 10.00 -14.50 -8.81
C ALA A 47 10.53 -13.79 -7.55
N LYS A 48 10.56 -12.46 -7.56
CA LYS A 48 10.95 -11.64 -6.41
C LYS A 48 10.01 -11.85 -5.21
N PHE A 49 8.70 -11.85 -5.44
CA PHE A 49 7.70 -12.12 -4.40
C PHE A 49 7.92 -13.49 -3.75
N LYS A 50 8.04 -14.53 -4.57
CA LYS A 50 8.32 -15.90 -4.11
C LYS A 50 9.61 -15.98 -3.31
N ALA A 51 10.70 -15.38 -3.81
CA ALA A 51 11.99 -15.36 -3.12
C ALA A 51 11.93 -14.58 -1.79
N THR A 52 11.18 -13.47 -1.74
CA THR A 52 11.03 -12.66 -0.52
C THR A 52 10.33 -13.43 0.60
N LEU A 53 9.35 -14.26 0.28
CA LEU A 53 8.52 -14.92 1.28
C LEU A 53 8.91 -16.38 1.56
N THR A 54 9.57 -17.09 0.63
CA THR A 54 9.96 -18.49 0.88
C THR A 54 10.99 -18.57 1.99
N LYS A 55 10.74 -19.44 2.98
CA LYS A 55 11.56 -19.60 4.20
C LYS A 55 11.73 -18.30 5.00
N ALA A 56 10.80 -17.36 4.86
CA ALA A 56 10.81 -16.11 5.60
C ALA A 56 10.07 -16.23 6.92
N THR A 57 10.50 -15.45 7.89
CA THR A 57 9.77 -15.17 9.12
C THR A 57 9.22 -13.75 9.06
N LEU A 58 7.92 -13.62 9.19
CA LEU A 58 7.22 -12.35 9.35
C LEU A 58 6.95 -12.19 10.85
N SER A 59 7.56 -11.19 11.47
CA SER A 59 7.38 -10.88 12.88
C SER A 59 6.86 -9.48 13.06
N GLY A 60 5.78 -9.34 13.80
CA GLY A 60 5.13 -8.04 13.91
C GLY A 60 4.08 -7.96 15.01
N ARG A 61 3.09 -7.14 14.72
CA ARG A 61 2.00 -6.85 15.65
C ARG A 61 0.68 -6.71 14.90
N TRP A 62 -0.37 -7.02 15.62
CA TRP A 62 -1.74 -6.79 15.18
C TRP A 62 -2.55 -6.11 16.28
N CYS A 63 -3.59 -5.41 15.92
CA CYS A 63 -4.60 -4.89 16.83
C CYS A 63 -5.99 -5.06 16.23
N GLY A 64 -6.99 -5.11 17.10
CA GLY A 64 -8.39 -5.09 16.68
C GLY A 64 -8.94 -3.67 16.58
N ILE A 65 -10.12 -3.57 15.97
CA ILE A 65 -10.94 -2.37 15.99
C ILE A 65 -12.17 -2.68 16.84
N LYS A 66 -12.40 -1.90 17.90
CA LYS A 66 -13.57 -2.01 18.77
C LYS A 66 -14.13 -0.60 19.04
N ASP A 67 -15.40 -0.41 18.79
CA ASP A 67 -16.10 0.88 19.01
C ASP A 67 -15.39 2.06 18.31
N GLY A 68 -14.89 1.83 17.07
CA GLY A 68 -14.16 2.81 16.28
C GLY A 68 -12.75 3.17 16.80
N LYS A 69 -12.20 2.40 17.75
CA LYS A 69 -10.86 2.61 18.31
C LYS A 69 -9.99 1.36 18.12
N LEU A 70 -8.68 1.56 18.00
CA LEU A 70 -7.72 0.47 18.00
C LEU A 70 -7.57 -0.10 19.40
N THR A 71 -7.55 -1.43 19.52
CA THR A 71 -7.21 -2.11 20.76
C THR A 71 -5.69 -2.11 20.98
N PRO A 72 -5.20 -2.43 22.19
CA PRO A 72 -3.78 -2.65 22.40
C PRO A 72 -3.19 -3.66 21.42
N GLU A 73 -1.99 -3.38 20.95
CA GLU A 73 -1.25 -4.25 20.04
C GLU A 73 -0.86 -5.56 20.72
N LYS A 74 -0.88 -6.63 19.92
CA LYS A 74 -0.42 -7.98 20.30
C LYS A 74 0.60 -8.45 19.28
N GLU A 75 1.51 -9.30 19.69
CA GLU A 75 2.52 -9.88 18.80
C GLU A 75 1.90 -10.95 17.90
N ASP A 76 2.42 -11.05 16.66
CA ASP A 76 2.18 -12.12 15.73
C ASP A 76 3.48 -12.61 15.10
N LYS A 77 3.43 -13.85 14.62
CA LYS A 77 4.55 -14.43 13.88
C LYS A 77 4.03 -15.42 12.84
N TYR A 78 4.54 -15.28 11.62
CA TYR A 78 4.27 -16.19 10.52
C TYR A 78 5.60 -16.74 10.00
N THR A 79 5.78 -18.05 10.03
CA THR A 79 6.95 -18.71 9.44
C THR A 79 6.53 -19.34 8.12
N VAL A 80 6.89 -18.72 7.02
CA VAL A 80 6.53 -19.18 5.68
C VAL A 80 7.44 -20.34 5.28
N VAL A 81 6.84 -21.49 5.04
CA VAL A 81 7.55 -22.70 4.60
C VAL A 81 7.76 -22.68 3.08
N SER A 82 6.71 -22.38 2.34
CA SER A 82 6.76 -22.33 0.88
C SER A 82 5.72 -21.38 0.29
N VAL A 83 6.01 -20.91 -0.91
CA VAL A 83 5.12 -20.09 -1.73
C VAL A 83 5.03 -20.70 -3.12
N THR A 84 3.83 -21.09 -3.54
CA THR A 84 3.57 -21.78 -4.79
C THR A 84 2.52 -21.04 -5.61
N LYS A 85 2.83 -20.69 -6.86
CA LYS A 85 1.87 -20.14 -7.80
C LYS A 85 1.05 -21.29 -8.40
N LEU A 86 -0.28 -21.17 -8.39
CA LEU A 86 -1.18 -22.14 -9.02
C LEU A 86 -1.57 -21.72 -10.44
N GLY A 87 -1.64 -20.42 -10.70
CA GLY A 87 -1.99 -19.85 -12.01
C GLY A 87 -2.64 -18.48 -11.87
N GLY A 88 -2.49 -17.63 -12.90
CA GLY A 88 -2.98 -16.25 -12.82
C GLY A 88 -2.48 -15.52 -11.57
N GLU A 89 -3.40 -15.03 -10.77
CA GLU A 89 -3.11 -14.34 -9.50
C GLU A 89 -3.16 -15.26 -8.27
N THR A 90 -3.48 -16.55 -8.45
CA THR A 90 -3.72 -17.51 -7.36
C THR A 90 -2.44 -18.18 -6.91
N TRP A 91 -2.21 -18.15 -5.60
CA TRP A 91 -1.06 -18.71 -4.92
C TRP A 91 -1.47 -19.51 -3.69
N ILE A 92 -0.60 -20.42 -3.26
CA ILE A 92 -0.67 -21.05 -1.93
C ILE A 92 0.56 -20.63 -1.12
N ILE A 93 0.32 -20.08 0.06
CA ILE A 93 1.36 -19.81 1.07
C ILE A 93 1.20 -20.85 2.17
N ASN A 94 2.18 -21.76 2.30
CA ASN A 94 2.23 -22.67 3.43
C ASN A 94 2.98 -21.99 4.57
N ALA A 95 2.30 -21.74 5.68
CA ALA A 95 2.89 -21.01 6.80
C ALA A 95 2.48 -21.60 8.15
N ARG A 96 3.41 -21.56 9.11
CA ARG A 96 3.09 -21.66 10.53
C ARG A 96 2.66 -20.29 11.02
N ILE A 97 1.51 -20.21 11.63
CA ILE A 97 0.86 -18.99 12.10
C ILE A 97 0.81 -19.02 13.61
N GLN A 98 1.34 -18.00 14.25
CA GLN A 98 1.38 -17.85 15.70
C GLN A 98 0.84 -16.48 16.11
N TYR A 99 -0.27 -16.46 16.85
CA TYR A 99 -0.84 -15.24 17.45
C TYR A 99 -1.69 -15.59 18.66
N GLY A 100 -1.59 -14.84 19.75
CA GLY A 100 -2.21 -15.18 21.02
C GLY A 100 -1.84 -16.60 21.43
N ASP A 101 -2.84 -17.44 21.75
CA ASP A 101 -2.67 -18.86 22.10
C ASP A 101 -2.74 -19.81 20.89
N LYS A 102 -2.78 -19.27 19.67
CA LYS A 102 -2.88 -20.06 18.44
C LYS A 102 -1.51 -20.34 17.86
N ASP A 103 -1.26 -21.60 17.50
CA ASP A 103 -0.06 -22.08 16.81
C ASP A 103 -0.43 -23.25 15.90
N PHE A 104 -0.43 -23.02 14.59
CA PHE A 104 -0.80 -24.06 13.62
C PHE A 104 -0.12 -23.83 12.27
N VAL A 105 -0.05 -24.90 11.47
CA VAL A 105 0.44 -24.84 10.08
C VAL A 105 -0.74 -25.02 9.14
N ALA A 106 -0.84 -24.14 8.15
CA ALA A 106 -1.88 -24.23 7.15
C ALA A 106 -1.40 -23.81 5.75
N PRO A 107 -1.94 -24.46 4.69
CA PRO A 107 -1.89 -23.92 3.34
C PRO A 107 -2.95 -22.80 3.22
N ILE A 108 -2.51 -21.61 2.90
CA ILE A 108 -3.37 -20.43 2.81
C ILE A 108 -3.51 -20.08 1.33
N PRO A 109 -4.68 -20.27 0.73
CA PRO A 109 -4.94 -19.80 -0.63
C PRO A 109 -5.07 -18.29 -0.62
N VAL A 110 -4.32 -17.61 -1.49
CA VAL A 110 -4.31 -16.16 -1.61
C VAL A 110 -4.34 -15.74 -3.07
N GLN A 111 -4.78 -14.54 -3.34
CA GLN A 111 -4.51 -13.86 -4.60
C GLN A 111 -3.44 -12.80 -4.38
N VAL A 112 -2.54 -12.65 -5.34
CA VAL A 112 -1.53 -11.59 -5.34
C VAL A 112 -1.87 -10.58 -6.41
N LYS A 113 -2.25 -9.39 -5.99
CA LYS A 113 -2.49 -8.22 -6.84
C LYS A 113 -1.24 -7.34 -6.84
N TRP A 114 -1.12 -6.48 -7.84
CA TRP A 114 0.06 -5.65 -8.01
C TRP A 114 -0.32 -4.16 -8.06
N ALA A 115 0.31 -3.36 -7.20
CA ALA A 115 0.29 -1.91 -7.26
C ALA A 115 1.65 -1.44 -7.79
N GLY A 116 1.77 -1.32 -9.12
CA GLY A 116 3.08 -1.16 -9.77
C GLY A 116 3.94 -2.40 -9.58
N ASP A 117 5.07 -2.28 -8.90
CA ASP A 117 5.99 -3.37 -8.54
C ASP A 117 5.77 -3.93 -7.12
N THR A 118 4.74 -3.47 -6.45
CA THR A 118 4.45 -3.81 -5.06
C THR A 118 3.35 -4.86 -4.98
N PRO A 119 3.61 -6.06 -4.45
CA PRO A 119 2.60 -7.10 -4.28
C PRO A 119 1.67 -6.79 -3.11
N VAL A 120 0.38 -7.05 -3.34
CA VAL A 120 -0.68 -7.01 -2.34
C VAL A 120 -1.28 -8.40 -2.23
N ILE A 121 -1.05 -9.06 -1.10
CA ILE A 121 -1.68 -10.34 -0.78
C ILE A 121 -3.13 -10.07 -0.42
N THR A 122 -4.06 -10.77 -1.05
CA THR A 122 -5.48 -10.67 -0.77
C THR A 122 -6.05 -12.03 -0.40
N LEU A 123 -6.76 -12.07 0.73
CA LEU A 123 -7.59 -13.17 1.17
C LEU A 123 -9.03 -12.71 1.19
N ASP A 124 -9.95 -13.56 0.72
CA ASP A 124 -11.38 -13.28 0.78
C ASP A 124 -12.09 -14.50 1.37
N ASN A 125 -12.54 -14.37 2.62
CA ASN A 125 -13.31 -15.38 3.35
C ASN A 125 -12.64 -16.77 3.38
N VAL A 126 -11.33 -16.80 3.62
CA VAL A 126 -10.54 -18.04 3.70
C VAL A 126 -10.68 -18.66 5.08
N GLY A 127 -11.18 -19.90 5.13
CA GLY A 127 -11.24 -20.68 6.35
C GLY A 127 -9.85 -21.09 6.83
N ILE A 128 -9.56 -20.88 8.11
CA ILE A 128 -8.33 -21.35 8.75
C ILE A 128 -8.67 -22.30 9.91
N PRO A 129 -7.75 -23.19 10.29
CA PRO A 129 -7.96 -24.08 11.43
C PRO A 129 -8.39 -23.32 12.68
N GLY A 130 -9.49 -23.75 13.30
CA GLY A 130 -10.09 -23.09 14.46
C GLY A 130 -11.49 -22.52 14.23
N GLY A 131 -12.04 -22.65 13.00
CA GLY A 131 -13.46 -22.48 12.72
C GLY A 131 -13.90 -21.11 12.18
N ASN A 132 -13.01 -20.13 12.05
CA ASN A 132 -13.33 -18.82 11.47
C ASN A 132 -12.78 -18.70 10.05
N SER A 133 -13.47 -17.90 9.26
CA SER A 133 -12.96 -17.42 7.96
C SER A 133 -12.42 -16.01 8.11
N TYR A 134 -11.35 -15.74 7.35
CA TYR A 134 -10.67 -14.44 7.40
C TYR A 134 -10.55 -13.83 6.00
N SER A 135 -10.64 -12.53 5.96
CA SER A 135 -10.27 -11.71 4.81
C SER A 135 -9.12 -10.80 5.20
N ALA A 136 -8.20 -10.54 4.27
CA ALA A 136 -7.08 -9.65 4.53
C ALA A 136 -6.60 -8.94 3.27
N ARG A 137 -5.96 -7.80 3.45
CA ARG A 137 -5.24 -7.05 2.42
C ARG A 137 -3.89 -6.68 3.01
N VAL A 138 -2.82 -7.27 2.50
CA VAL A 138 -1.47 -7.11 3.05
C VAL A 138 -0.50 -6.70 1.96
N VAL A 139 0.05 -5.51 2.09
CA VAL A 139 1.11 -4.98 1.22
C VAL A 139 2.46 -5.53 1.70
N ILE A 140 3.31 -5.95 0.76
CA ILE A 140 4.70 -6.34 1.02
C ILE A 140 5.62 -5.32 0.36
N TYR A 141 6.42 -4.60 1.15
CA TYR A 141 7.34 -3.60 0.63
C TYR A 141 8.61 -3.49 1.50
N ASN A 142 9.78 -3.45 0.86
CA ASN A 142 11.08 -3.25 1.54
C ASN A 142 11.29 -4.13 2.78
N LYS A 143 11.01 -5.43 2.67
CA LYS A 143 11.08 -6.39 3.79
C LYS A 143 10.17 -6.04 4.98
N THR A 144 9.09 -5.32 4.71
CA THR A 144 8.02 -5.08 5.66
C THR A 144 6.70 -5.62 5.13
N TYR A 145 5.76 -5.82 6.02
CA TYR A 145 4.36 -6.05 5.67
C TYR A 145 3.45 -5.14 6.48
N ALA A 146 2.35 -4.72 5.87
CA ALA A 146 1.32 -3.97 6.56
C ALA A 146 -0.03 -4.19 5.90
N GLY A 147 -1.10 -4.17 6.68
CA GLY A 147 -2.41 -4.36 6.11
C GLY A 147 -3.57 -4.36 7.10
N THR A 148 -4.70 -4.82 6.58
CA THR A 148 -5.94 -4.99 7.34
C THR A 148 -6.37 -6.43 7.32
N TRP A 149 -7.09 -6.84 8.35
CA TRP A 149 -7.73 -8.13 8.43
C TRP A 149 -9.16 -8.01 8.97
N SER A 150 -10.00 -8.99 8.63
CA SER A 150 -11.32 -9.16 9.24
C SER A 150 -11.65 -10.65 9.35
N GLY A 151 -12.44 -11.01 10.37
CA GLY A 151 -12.90 -12.39 10.60
C GLY A 151 -14.07 -12.39 11.56
N GLY A 152 -15.19 -12.97 11.14
CA GLY A 152 -16.45 -12.89 11.88
C GLY A 152 -16.90 -11.44 12.05
N ASP A 153 -17.13 -11.03 13.28
CA ASP A 153 -17.52 -9.68 13.70
C ASP A 153 -16.32 -8.79 14.09
N HIS A 154 -15.09 -9.27 13.86
CA HIS A 154 -13.86 -8.58 14.24
C HIS A 154 -13.09 -8.09 13.00
N ALA A 155 -12.42 -6.98 13.15
CA ALA A 155 -11.49 -6.46 12.15
C ALA A 155 -10.31 -5.78 12.84
N GLY A 156 -9.23 -5.53 12.09
CA GLY A 156 -8.05 -4.90 12.65
C GLY A 156 -6.96 -4.59 11.65
N LEU A 157 -5.82 -4.20 12.19
CA LEU A 157 -4.60 -3.88 11.47
C LEU A 157 -3.50 -4.88 11.85
N LEU A 158 -2.55 -5.05 10.95
CA LEU A 158 -1.32 -5.82 11.19
C LEU A 158 -0.15 -5.18 10.46
N ASN A 159 1.04 -5.32 11.02
CA ASN A 159 2.28 -4.85 10.40
C ASN A 159 3.51 -5.51 11.01
N GLY A 160 4.62 -5.52 10.29
CA GLY A 160 5.87 -6.07 10.82
C GLY A 160 6.99 -6.14 9.79
N LEU A 161 8.01 -6.90 10.15
CA LEU A 161 9.23 -7.12 9.38
C LEU A 161 9.26 -8.51 8.77
N ILE A 162 9.89 -8.62 7.62
CA ILE A 162 10.15 -9.88 6.92
C ILE A 162 11.65 -10.15 6.98
N THR A 163 12.03 -11.27 7.59
CA THR A 163 13.41 -11.72 7.67
C THR A 163 13.55 -13.09 7.04
N ASN A 164 14.61 -13.30 6.26
CA ASN A 164 14.99 -14.61 5.76
C ASN A 164 16.16 -15.10 6.59
N GLU A 165 16.16 -16.37 6.97
CA GLU A 165 17.36 -16.99 7.53
C GLU A 165 18.48 -16.86 6.48
N LYS A 166 19.62 -16.34 6.89
CA LYS A 166 20.83 -16.34 6.04
C LYS A 166 21.27 -17.79 5.90
N GLU A 167 21.30 -18.29 4.68
CA GLU A 167 22.02 -19.52 4.34
C GLU A 167 23.51 -19.38 4.67
#